data_b84919d67d7f78b4e8e729936e56bd3f
#
_entry.id   b84919d67d7f78b4e8e729936e56bd3f
#
_cell.length_a   1.000
_cell.length_b   1.000
_cell.length_c   1.000
_cell.angle_alpha   90.00
_cell.angle_beta   90.00
_cell.angle_gamma   90.00
#
_symmetry.space_group_name_H-M   'P 1'
#
loop_
_entity.id
_entity.type
_entity.pdbx_description
1 polymer ?
#
loop_
_entity_poly.entity_id
_entity_poly.type
_entity_poly.pdbx_seq_one_letter_code
_entity_poly.pdbx_strand_id
1 'polypeptide(L)'
;IFPRLKERLSQFAGTLSGGEQQMLAVARAMMSRGRLILLDEPSMGLSPVLVREIFRIIEEINKSGTTILLVEQNAFMALRIAGHAHVLETGSIVQSGPAHELLGNPAVKKAYLGG
;
A
#
# COMPACT_ATOMS: atom_id res chain seq x y z
N ILE A 1 13.14 8.89 -3.22
CA ILE A 1 11.83 8.27 -2.96
C ILE A 1 11.28 8.69 -1.59
N PHE A 2 12.14 8.87 -0.59
CA PHE A 2 11.73 9.17 0.78
C PHE A 2 12.34 10.51 1.26
N PRO A 3 11.87 11.66 0.74
CA PRO A 3 12.48 12.95 1.09
C PRO A 3 12.42 13.28 2.59
N ARG A 4 11.34 12.90 3.28
CA ARG A 4 11.23 13.13 4.72
C ARG A 4 12.23 12.33 5.52
N LEU A 5 12.55 11.11 5.11
CA LEU A 5 13.58 10.31 5.75
C LEU A 5 14.97 10.91 5.51
N LYS A 6 15.21 11.45 4.32
CA LYS A 6 16.46 12.15 4.01
C LYS A 6 16.70 13.35 4.92
N GLU A 7 15.65 14.12 5.20
CA GLU A 7 15.71 15.27 6.09
C GLU A 7 16.02 14.87 7.54
N ARG A 8 15.80 13.60 7.91
CA ARG A 8 15.92 13.11 9.28
C ARG A 8 16.92 11.96 9.43
N LEU A 9 17.97 11.96 8.61
CA LEU A 9 18.96 10.89 8.59
C LEU A 9 19.61 10.63 9.95
N SER A 10 19.83 11.67 10.75
CA SER A 10 20.48 11.57 12.06
C SER A 10 19.50 11.40 13.22
N GLN A 11 18.21 11.34 12.96
CA GLN A 11 17.19 11.20 14.00
C GLN A 11 16.97 9.73 14.36
N PHE A 12 16.78 9.44 15.65
CA PHE A 12 16.39 8.09 16.08
C PHE A 12 15.01 7.71 15.52
N ALA A 13 14.89 6.50 14.96
CA ALA A 13 13.67 6.02 14.34
C ALA A 13 12.44 6.10 15.25
N GLY A 14 12.61 5.82 16.56
CA GLY A 14 11.52 5.89 17.53
C GLY A 14 10.94 7.29 17.75
N THR A 15 11.62 8.35 17.30
CA THR A 15 11.16 9.74 17.42
C THR A 15 10.50 10.27 16.17
N LEU A 16 10.43 9.46 15.10
CA LEU A 16 9.74 9.83 13.86
C LEU A 16 8.22 9.82 14.05
N SER A 17 7.51 10.62 13.24
CA SER A 17 6.04 10.54 13.19
C SER A 17 5.58 9.17 12.71
N GLY A 18 4.30 8.81 12.94
CA GLY A 18 3.74 7.55 12.47
C GLY A 18 3.92 7.33 10.98
N GLY A 19 3.67 8.37 10.17
CA GLY A 19 3.86 8.29 8.72
C GLY A 19 5.33 8.13 8.32
N GLU A 20 6.23 8.82 9.00
CA GLU A 20 7.67 8.69 8.77
C GLU A 20 8.18 7.31 9.17
N GLN A 21 7.68 6.75 10.28
CA GLN A 21 7.99 5.37 10.69
C GLN A 21 7.50 4.36 9.65
N GLN A 22 6.33 4.57 9.07
CA GLN A 22 5.79 3.71 8.03
C GLN A 22 6.66 3.76 6.76
N MET A 23 7.08 4.94 6.36
CA MET A 23 8.01 5.11 5.23
C MET A 23 9.36 4.43 5.51
N LEU A 24 9.85 4.50 6.75
CA LEU A 24 11.07 3.81 7.15
C LEU A 24 10.93 2.30 7.03
N ALA A 25 9.78 1.74 7.44
CA ALA A 25 9.51 0.32 7.32
C ALA A 25 9.54 -0.13 5.85
N VAL A 26 8.93 0.64 4.95
CA VAL A 26 8.96 0.35 3.51
C VAL A 26 10.38 0.45 2.95
N ALA A 27 11.12 1.47 3.35
CA ALA A 27 12.51 1.64 2.92
C ALA A 27 13.40 0.47 3.37
N ARG A 28 13.20 -0.02 4.59
CA ARG A 28 13.93 -1.19 5.10
C ARG A 28 13.63 -2.44 4.27
N ALA A 29 12.37 -2.65 3.90
CA ALA A 29 11.97 -3.76 3.03
C ALA A 29 12.67 -3.68 1.66
N MET A 30 12.77 -2.48 1.09
CA MET A 30 13.49 -2.26 -0.17
C MET A 30 14.97 -2.59 -0.07
N MET A 31 15.60 -2.29 1.07
CA MET A 31 17.03 -2.54 1.28
C MET A 31 17.37 -4.03 1.29
N SER A 32 16.43 -4.89 1.53
CA SER A 32 16.63 -6.36 1.45
C SER A 32 16.90 -6.83 0.03
N ARG A 33 16.64 -5.98 -0.97
CA ARG A 33 16.80 -6.28 -2.41
C ARG A 33 16.04 -7.52 -2.85
N GLY A 34 14.93 -7.83 -2.17
CA GLY A 34 14.04 -8.92 -2.55
C GLY A 34 13.32 -8.60 -3.86
N ARG A 35 12.92 -9.67 -4.57
CA ARG A 35 12.08 -9.54 -5.76
C ARG A 35 10.61 -9.39 -5.43
N LEU A 36 10.24 -9.70 -4.19
CA LEU A 36 8.88 -9.63 -3.68
C LEU A 36 8.90 -8.90 -2.34
N ILE A 37 8.04 -7.90 -2.20
CA ILE A 37 7.81 -7.20 -0.94
C ILE A 37 6.38 -7.45 -0.48
N LEU A 38 6.22 -7.83 0.78
CA LEU A 38 4.91 -8.03 1.42
C LEU A 38 4.61 -6.82 2.29
N LEU A 39 3.48 -6.15 2.04
CA LEU A 39 3.04 -4.98 2.80
C LEU A 39 1.66 -5.24 3.37
N ASP A 40 1.55 -5.17 4.69
CA ASP A 40 0.30 -5.40 5.41
C ASP A 40 -0.24 -4.09 5.96
N GLU A 41 -1.31 -3.61 5.35
CA GLU A 41 -2.02 -2.39 5.70
C GLU A 41 -1.09 -1.18 5.91
N PRO A 42 -0.24 -0.85 4.93
CA PRO A 42 0.75 0.22 5.10
C PRO A 42 0.15 1.63 5.27
N SER A 43 -1.11 1.83 4.89
CA SER A 43 -1.77 3.13 5.02
C SER A 43 -2.55 3.33 6.33
N MET A 44 -2.65 2.28 7.15
CA MET A 44 -3.47 2.33 8.37
C MET A 44 -3.00 3.42 9.32
N GLY A 45 -3.95 4.23 9.81
CA GLY A 45 -3.68 5.28 10.77
C GLY A 45 -2.99 6.54 10.22
N LEU A 46 -2.77 6.61 8.91
CA LEU A 46 -2.13 7.76 8.28
C LEU A 46 -3.14 8.83 7.88
N SER A 47 -2.69 10.09 7.85
CA SER A 47 -3.49 11.19 7.30
C SER A 47 -3.73 10.99 5.79
N PRO A 48 -4.77 11.61 5.21
CA PRO A 48 -5.04 11.48 3.77
C PRO A 48 -3.86 11.86 2.87
N VAL A 49 -3.06 12.85 3.26
CA VAL A 49 -1.87 13.26 2.52
C VAL A 49 -0.83 12.15 2.53
N LEU A 50 -0.58 11.55 3.69
CA LEU A 50 0.38 10.47 3.84
C LEU A 50 -0.10 9.17 3.18
N VAL A 51 -1.40 8.91 3.19
CA VAL A 51 -1.98 7.77 2.44
C VAL A 51 -1.64 7.88 0.96
N ARG A 52 -1.88 9.04 0.36
CA ARG A 52 -1.54 9.26 -1.06
C ARG A 52 -0.04 9.09 -1.31
N GLU A 53 0.78 9.59 -0.41
CA GLU A 53 2.23 9.49 -0.52
C GLU A 53 2.70 8.04 -0.47
N ILE A 54 2.20 7.23 0.48
CA ILE A 54 2.61 5.83 0.59
C ILE A 54 2.18 5.02 -0.64
N PHE A 55 0.98 5.25 -1.17
CA PHE A 55 0.52 4.56 -2.39
C PHE A 55 1.35 4.96 -3.62
N ARG A 56 1.72 6.24 -3.72
CA ARG A 56 2.62 6.71 -4.78
C ARG A 56 3.97 5.99 -4.72
N ILE A 57 4.52 5.85 -3.53
CA ILE A 57 5.80 5.15 -3.32
C ILE A 57 5.68 3.67 -3.68
N ILE A 58 4.61 3.00 -3.26
CA ILE A 58 4.36 1.59 -3.59
C ILE A 58 4.31 1.39 -5.11
N GLU A 59 3.58 2.24 -5.81
CA GLU A 59 3.49 2.19 -7.27
C GLU A 59 4.85 2.39 -7.93
N GLU A 60 5.63 3.34 -7.43
CA GLU A 60 6.97 3.63 -7.93
C GLU A 60 7.92 2.44 -7.74
N ILE A 61 7.87 1.79 -6.57
CA ILE A 61 8.67 0.59 -6.29
C ILE A 61 8.29 -0.54 -7.25
N ASN A 62 7.01 -0.75 -7.47
CA ASN A 62 6.54 -1.79 -8.39
C ASN A 62 7.00 -1.50 -9.83
N LYS A 63 6.92 -0.26 -10.27
CA LYS A 63 7.37 0.14 -11.61
C LYS A 63 8.87 -0.05 -11.80
N SER A 64 9.65 -0.03 -10.73
CA SER A 64 11.09 -0.29 -10.79
C SER A 64 11.47 -1.77 -10.91
N GLY A 65 10.48 -2.66 -10.92
CA GLY A 65 10.68 -4.10 -11.14
C GLY A 65 10.44 -5.00 -9.93
N THR A 66 10.04 -4.45 -8.79
CA THR A 66 9.74 -5.23 -7.58
C THR A 66 8.28 -5.65 -7.58
N THR A 67 8.01 -6.93 -7.40
CA THR A 67 6.65 -7.44 -7.20
C THR A 67 6.20 -7.12 -5.78
N ILE A 68 4.96 -6.66 -5.65
CA ILE A 68 4.41 -6.29 -4.34
C ILE A 68 3.12 -7.08 -4.10
N LEU A 69 3.05 -7.75 -2.94
CA LEU A 69 1.80 -8.28 -2.40
C LEU A 69 1.33 -7.30 -1.34
N LEU A 70 0.23 -6.63 -1.63
CA LEU A 70 -0.32 -5.57 -0.79
C LEU A 70 -1.61 -6.05 -0.15
N VAL A 71 -1.68 -6.00 1.18
CA VAL A 71 -2.91 -6.20 1.94
C VAL A 71 -3.39 -4.84 2.40
N GLU A 72 -4.61 -4.47 2.02
CA GLU A 72 -5.16 -3.16 2.31
C GLU A 72 -6.65 -3.19 2.57
N GLN A 73 -7.10 -2.43 3.55
CA GLN A 73 -8.51 -2.16 3.79
C GLN A 73 -9.01 -1.02 2.91
N ASN A 74 -8.11 -0.10 2.54
CA ASN A 74 -8.41 0.99 1.62
C ASN A 74 -8.51 0.45 0.19
N ALA A 75 -9.64 -0.19 -0.12
CA ALA A 75 -9.85 -0.91 -1.37
C ALA A 75 -9.74 -0.01 -2.60
N PHE A 76 -10.29 1.19 -2.54
CA PHE A 76 -10.25 2.13 -3.66
C PHE A 76 -8.81 2.45 -4.09
N MET A 77 -7.96 2.81 -3.13
CA MET A 77 -6.57 3.14 -3.42
C MET A 77 -5.79 1.90 -3.89
N ALA A 78 -6.00 0.76 -3.23
CA ALA A 78 -5.31 -0.49 -3.59
C ALA A 78 -5.67 -0.93 -5.02
N LEU A 79 -6.95 -0.92 -5.37
CA LEU A 79 -7.42 -1.34 -6.69
C LEU A 79 -6.95 -0.40 -7.81
N ARG A 80 -6.72 0.87 -7.49
CA ARG A 80 -6.22 1.82 -8.49
C ARG A 80 -4.79 1.55 -8.92
N ILE A 81 -3.97 0.97 -8.05
CA ILE A 81 -2.56 0.71 -8.37
C ILE A 81 -2.25 -0.76 -8.64
N ALA A 82 -3.12 -1.68 -8.23
CA ALA A 82 -2.90 -3.11 -8.43
C ALA A 82 -3.19 -3.54 -9.86
N GLY A 83 -2.47 -4.55 -10.34
CA GLY A 83 -2.78 -5.21 -11.61
C GLY A 83 -3.85 -6.28 -11.41
N HIS A 84 -3.73 -7.07 -10.36
CA HIS A 84 -4.65 -8.15 -10.01
C HIS A 84 -4.99 -8.08 -8.53
N ALA A 85 -6.20 -8.44 -8.17
CA ALA A 85 -6.63 -8.35 -6.79
C ALA A 85 -7.54 -9.51 -6.38
N HIS A 86 -7.56 -9.76 -5.08
CA HIS A 86 -8.43 -10.71 -4.41
C HIS A 86 -9.15 -10.00 -3.28
N VAL A 87 -10.46 -10.17 -3.22
CA VAL A 87 -11.27 -9.61 -2.14
C VAL A 87 -11.53 -10.70 -1.11
N LEU A 88 -11.08 -10.47 0.12
CA LEU A 88 -11.29 -11.38 1.25
C LEU A 88 -12.48 -10.92 2.08
N GLU A 89 -13.27 -11.89 2.50
CA GLU A 89 -14.37 -11.68 3.42
C GLU A 89 -14.41 -12.85 4.39
N THR A 90 -14.24 -12.56 5.67
CA THR A 90 -14.26 -13.57 6.74
C THR A 90 -13.36 -14.78 6.44
N GLY A 91 -12.14 -14.51 6.00
CA GLY A 91 -11.12 -15.54 5.74
C GLY A 91 -11.25 -16.27 4.40
N SER A 92 -12.19 -15.89 3.55
CA SER A 92 -12.39 -16.51 2.24
C SER A 92 -12.29 -15.49 1.12
N ILE A 93 -11.73 -15.91 -0.01
CA ILE A 93 -11.70 -15.08 -1.21
C ILE A 93 -13.06 -15.16 -1.88
N VAL A 94 -13.75 -14.01 -1.99
CA VAL A 94 -15.09 -13.91 -2.57
C VAL A 94 -15.11 -13.33 -3.98
N GLN A 95 -14.07 -12.60 -4.35
CA GLN A 95 -13.91 -12.01 -5.69
C GLN A 95 -12.42 -12.06 -6.05
N SER A 96 -12.12 -12.28 -7.32
CA SER A 96 -10.76 -12.23 -7.85
C SER A 96 -10.77 -11.77 -9.30
N GLY A 97 -9.73 -11.10 -9.72
CA GLY A 97 -9.58 -10.71 -11.11
C GLY A 97 -8.71 -9.47 -11.31
N PRO A 98 -8.65 -8.97 -12.55
CA PRO A 98 -7.99 -7.70 -12.82
C PRO A 98 -8.58 -6.58 -11.97
N ALA A 99 -7.70 -5.76 -11.38
CA ALA A 99 -8.14 -4.73 -10.43
C ALA A 99 -9.13 -3.73 -11.05
N HIS A 100 -8.93 -3.37 -12.32
CA HIS A 100 -9.84 -2.43 -12.99
C HIS A 100 -11.27 -2.98 -13.14
N GLU A 101 -11.42 -4.29 -13.28
CA GLU A 101 -12.74 -4.93 -13.32
C GLU A 101 -13.40 -4.91 -11.95
N LEU A 102 -12.62 -5.13 -10.88
CA LEU A 102 -13.13 -5.08 -9.52
C LEU A 102 -13.55 -3.66 -9.12
N LEU A 103 -12.86 -2.63 -9.60
CA LEU A 103 -13.28 -1.24 -9.41
C LEU A 103 -14.65 -0.95 -9.97
N GLY A 104 -15.00 -1.58 -11.11
CA GLY A 104 -16.30 -1.44 -11.74
C GLY A 104 -17.37 -2.38 -11.21
N ASN A 105 -17.03 -3.32 -10.35
CA ASN A 105 -17.97 -4.33 -9.84
C ASN A 105 -18.93 -3.71 -8.82
N PRO A 106 -20.26 -3.78 -9.03
CA PRO A 106 -21.25 -3.19 -8.11
C PRO A 106 -21.18 -3.75 -6.68
N ALA A 107 -20.93 -5.06 -6.53
CA ALA A 107 -20.81 -5.68 -5.21
C ALA A 107 -19.61 -5.19 -4.45
N VAL A 108 -18.47 -5.02 -5.12
CA VAL A 108 -17.25 -4.47 -4.53
C VAL A 108 -17.44 -3.00 -4.14
N LYS A 109 -18.05 -2.21 -5.03
CA LYS A 109 -18.37 -0.80 -4.75
C LYS A 109 -19.24 -0.67 -3.50
N LYS A 110 -20.29 -1.46 -3.40
CA LYS A 110 -21.21 -1.41 -2.27
C LYS A 110 -20.53 -1.80 -0.97
N ALA A 111 -19.71 -2.84 -0.99
CA ALA A 111 -19.10 -3.39 0.22
C ALA A 111 -17.89 -2.59 0.72
N TYR A 112 -17.07 -2.06 -0.20
CA TYR A 112 -15.74 -1.54 0.16
C TYR A 112 -15.44 -0.12 -0.34
N LEU A 113 -16.19 0.39 -1.30
CA LEU A 113 -15.90 1.68 -1.93
C LEU A 113 -16.94 2.77 -1.58
N GLY A 114 -17.85 2.47 -0.66
CA GLY A 114 -18.83 3.44 -0.17
C GLY A 114 -19.97 3.74 -1.14
N GLY A 115 -20.23 2.81 -2.02
CA GLY A 115 -21.37 2.95 -2.89
C GLY A 115 -21.16 3.13 -4.32
#